data_d99f590278c878115cc7bd70dbffd57e
#
_entry.id   d99f590278c878115cc7bd70dbffd57e
#
_cell.length_a   1.000
_cell.length_b   1.000
_cell.length_c   1.000
_cell.angle_alpha   90.00
_cell.angle_beta   90.00
_cell.angle_gamma   90.00
#
_symmetry.space_group_name_H-M   'P 1'
#
loop_
_entity.id
_entity.type
_entity.pdbx_description
1 polymer ?
#
loop_
_entity_poly.entity_id
_entity_poly.type
_entity_poly.pdbx_seq_one_letter_code
_entity_poly.pdbx_strand_id
1 'polypeptide(L)'
;MQTLSMKILASSLIALISLLCPLTMSGQGDGCYLMVYHKDNTHSIHMAISKDGHTFHALNKDKPVINGDTIAEQRGVRDPHIFRGPDGMFYLAMTDLHIYAQREGKRTTEWERDGNIYGWGNNKNLVLMKSRDLIHWQHALLHMDKIDPEIGCAWAPETTYDDKTGQLMLYFTMRHQSGQNKLYYAYVNERYDSLTTAPKILFEHPKEGVTTIDGDIVKVGDRYYLSYVSHEGTPGIKQAYADNITGPWTYQEAFIDPEPTACEAPNVWKRIGEDRWVLMYDCYGQKTHNFGFMETTDFKTFTPLGQFNAKKKGQKEATMKTDNFTSPKHGAVVTLTDDEARRLCDHWGEIY
;
A
#
# COMPACT_ATOMS: atom_id res chain seq x y z
N MET A 1 -56.37 -65.97 23.46
CA MET A 1 -55.57 -65.85 22.25
C MET A 1 -55.81 -64.49 21.67
N GLN A 2 -55.01 -63.52 21.97
CA GLN A 2 -55.14 -62.14 21.51
C GLN A 2 -54.00 -61.82 20.54
N THR A 3 -54.37 -61.49 19.34
CA THR A 3 -53.44 -61.06 18.28
C THR A 3 -53.09 -59.61 18.46
N LEU A 4 -51.83 -59.31 18.64
CA LEU A 4 -51.30 -57.98 18.79
C LEU A 4 -51.01 -57.41 17.40
N SER A 5 -51.71 -56.31 17.03
CA SER A 5 -51.54 -55.59 15.76
C SER A 5 -50.42 -54.55 15.94
N MET A 6 -49.33 -54.69 15.23
CA MET A 6 -48.22 -53.69 15.14
C MET A 6 -48.59 -52.61 14.12
N LYS A 7 -48.74 -51.37 14.59
CA LYS A 7 -48.84 -50.20 13.75
C LYS A 7 -47.44 -49.71 13.40
N ILE A 8 -47.11 -49.73 12.12
CA ILE A 8 -45.87 -49.13 11.58
C ILE A 8 -46.12 -47.63 11.40
N LEU A 9 -45.40 -46.80 12.16
CA LEU A 9 -45.31 -45.37 11.93
C LEU A 9 -44.31 -45.13 10.82
N ALA A 10 -44.75 -44.64 9.68
CA ALA A 10 -43.89 -44.13 8.64
C ALA A 10 -43.50 -42.69 8.96
N SER A 11 -42.25 -42.51 9.39
CA SER A 11 -41.65 -41.18 9.55
C SER A 11 -41.21 -40.64 8.20
N SER A 12 -41.94 -39.64 7.70
CA SER A 12 -41.55 -38.90 6.49
C SER A 12 -40.35 -37.99 6.79
N LEU A 13 -39.18 -38.37 6.30
CA LEU A 13 -37.96 -37.55 6.32
C LEU A 13 -38.05 -36.54 5.17
N ILE A 14 -38.43 -35.30 5.47
CA ILE A 14 -38.37 -34.18 4.51
C ILE A 14 -36.92 -33.79 4.41
N ALA A 15 -36.23 -34.21 3.35
CA ALA A 15 -34.90 -33.72 3.00
C ALA A 15 -35.03 -32.30 2.45
N LEU A 16 -34.62 -31.33 3.26
CA LEU A 16 -34.47 -29.93 2.82
C LEU A 16 -33.22 -29.89 1.92
N ILE A 17 -33.40 -30.02 0.62
CA ILE A 17 -32.37 -29.74 -0.38
C ILE A 17 -32.24 -28.22 -0.43
N SER A 18 -31.26 -27.66 0.32
CA SER A 18 -30.81 -26.30 0.10
C SER A 18 -30.15 -26.26 -1.27
N LEU A 19 -30.87 -25.71 -2.27
CA LEU A 19 -30.26 -25.28 -3.52
C LEU A 19 -29.24 -24.20 -3.18
N LEU A 20 -27.96 -24.61 -3.01
CA LEU A 20 -26.85 -23.73 -3.20
C LEU A 20 -26.79 -23.36 -4.69
N CYS A 21 -27.50 -22.28 -5.03
CA CYS A 21 -27.26 -21.60 -6.28
C CYS A 21 -25.79 -21.14 -6.23
N PRO A 22 -24.89 -21.62 -7.08
CA PRO A 22 -23.60 -20.98 -7.19
C PRO A 22 -23.91 -19.57 -7.69
N LEU A 23 -23.70 -18.57 -6.84
CA LEU A 23 -23.50 -17.21 -7.29
C LEU A 23 -22.30 -17.26 -8.21
N THR A 24 -22.55 -17.48 -9.49
CA THR A 24 -21.60 -17.13 -10.53
C THR A 24 -21.42 -15.61 -10.39
N MET A 25 -20.43 -15.19 -9.61
CA MET A 25 -19.86 -13.88 -9.81
C MET A 25 -19.43 -13.86 -11.27
N SER A 26 -20.22 -13.21 -12.12
CA SER A 26 -19.76 -12.82 -13.44
C SER A 26 -18.53 -12.01 -13.17
N GLY A 27 -17.35 -12.57 -13.49
CA GLY A 27 -16.08 -11.88 -13.34
C GLY A 27 -16.12 -10.67 -14.26
N GLN A 28 -16.60 -9.56 -13.74
CA GLN A 28 -16.39 -8.27 -14.34
C GLN A 28 -14.89 -8.02 -14.14
N GLY A 29 -14.12 -8.08 -15.23
CA GLY A 29 -12.67 -7.88 -15.21
C GLY A 29 -12.34 -6.50 -14.64
N ASP A 30 -11.15 -6.35 -14.11
CA ASP A 30 -10.62 -5.04 -13.74
C ASP A 30 -10.65 -4.12 -14.96
N GLY A 31 -11.20 -2.92 -14.81
CA GLY A 31 -11.40 -1.96 -15.90
C GLY A 31 -10.71 -0.61 -15.64
N CYS A 32 -10.18 -0.39 -14.43
CA CYS A 32 -9.70 0.91 -13.99
C CYS A 32 -8.60 0.77 -12.94
N TYR A 33 -7.79 1.82 -12.77
CA TYR A 33 -6.78 1.93 -11.74
C TYR A 33 -7.19 2.99 -10.72
N LEU A 34 -6.99 2.69 -9.44
CA LEU A 34 -7.08 3.65 -8.34
C LEU A 34 -5.68 3.87 -7.78
N MET A 35 -5.25 5.11 -7.72
CA MET A 35 -4.03 5.53 -7.01
C MET A 35 -4.41 6.23 -5.72
N VAL A 36 -3.82 5.81 -4.61
CA VAL A 36 -3.84 6.55 -3.35
C VAL A 36 -2.52 7.27 -3.18
N TYR A 37 -2.53 8.48 -2.60
CA TYR A 37 -1.32 9.25 -2.32
C TYR A 37 -1.58 10.22 -1.17
N HIS A 38 -0.51 10.74 -0.55
CA HIS A 38 -0.64 11.87 0.36
C HIS A 38 -0.04 13.14 -0.24
N LYS A 39 -0.26 14.27 0.41
CA LYS A 39 0.37 15.55 0.10
C LYS A 39 0.89 16.20 1.36
N ASP A 40 2.07 16.82 1.30
CA ASP A 40 2.72 17.46 2.45
C ASP A 40 1.91 18.63 3.03
N ASN A 41 1.09 19.29 2.22
CA ASN A 41 0.27 20.42 2.68
C ASN A 41 -1.02 20.00 3.39
N THR A 42 -1.43 18.74 3.30
CA THR A 42 -2.66 18.23 3.91
C THR A 42 -2.42 17.14 4.94
N HIS A 43 -1.34 16.37 4.83
CA HIS A 43 -1.08 15.14 5.60
C HIS A 43 -2.33 14.25 5.67
N SER A 44 -2.95 14.05 4.54
CA SER A 44 -4.22 13.35 4.36
C SER A 44 -4.19 12.52 3.10
N ILE A 45 -5.13 11.60 2.93
CA ILE A 45 -5.20 10.73 1.78
C ILE A 45 -6.01 11.38 0.67
N HIS A 46 -5.42 11.38 -0.50
CA HIS A 46 -6.00 11.73 -1.78
C HIS A 46 -6.14 10.47 -2.64
N MET A 47 -7.06 10.49 -3.57
CA MET A 47 -7.28 9.41 -4.53
C MET A 47 -7.37 9.95 -5.94
N ALA A 48 -6.80 9.21 -6.89
CA ALA A 48 -6.95 9.51 -8.31
C ALA A 48 -7.29 8.22 -9.08
N ILE A 49 -8.04 8.37 -10.16
CA ILE A 49 -8.53 7.26 -10.98
C ILE A 49 -7.95 7.36 -12.39
N SER A 50 -7.73 6.20 -13.04
CA SER A 50 -7.26 6.14 -14.43
C SER A 50 -7.86 4.94 -15.15
N LYS A 51 -8.41 5.16 -16.36
CA LYS A 51 -8.88 4.07 -17.23
C LYS A 51 -7.77 3.40 -18.01
N ASP A 52 -6.74 4.16 -18.35
CA ASP A 52 -5.66 3.72 -19.24
C ASP A 52 -4.34 3.40 -18.51
N GLY A 53 -4.27 3.68 -17.21
CA GLY A 53 -3.05 3.55 -16.42
C GLY A 53 -1.96 4.56 -16.80
N HIS A 54 -2.30 5.60 -17.57
CA HIS A 54 -1.38 6.65 -18.00
C HIS A 54 -1.83 8.04 -17.57
N THR A 55 -3.12 8.33 -17.64
CA THR A 55 -3.70 9.61 -17.24
C THR A 55 -4.53 9.44 -15.98
N PHE A 56 -4.12 10.08 -14.90
CA PHE A 56 -4.79 10.02 -13.60
C PHE A 56 -5.55 11.31 -13.32
N HIS A 57 -6.79 11.17 -12.87
CA HIS A 57 -7.68 12.24 -12.47
C HIS A 57 -7.99 12.14 -10.98
N ALA A 58 -7.66 13.19 -10.21
CA ALA A 58 -7.92 13.19 -8.77
C ALA A 58 -9.41 13.30 -8.47
N LEU A 59 -9.89 12.45 -7.57
CA LEU A 59 -11.23 12.52 -7.00
C LEU A 59 -11.36 13.70 -6.02
N ASN A 60 -12.59 14.07 -5.70
CA ASN A 60 -12.90 15.16 -4.76
C ASN A 60 -12.20 16.49 -5.12
N LYS A 61 -11.94 16.75 -6.41
CA LYS A 61 -11.25 17.96 -6.89
C LYS A 61 -9.88 18.17 -6.22
N ASP A 62 -9.11 17.09 -6.08
CA ASP A 62 -7.81 17.05 -5.39
C ASP A 62 -7.87 17.51 -3.91
N LYS A 63 -9.02 17.40 -3.26
CA LYS A 63 -9.14 17.55 -1.81
C LYS A 63 -8.98 16.19 -1.14
N PRO A 64 -8.62 16.14 0.16
CA PRO A 64 -8.55 14.88 0.89
C PRO A 64 -9.86 14.08 0.79
N VAL A 65 -9.75 12.78 0.54
CA VAL A 65 -10.86 11.82 0.65
C VAL A 65 -10.93 11.20 2.05
N ILE A 66 -9.80 11.14 2.74
CA ILE A 66 -9.71 10.74 4.16
C ILE A 66 -8.81 11.76 4.87
N ASN A 67 -9.36 12.43 5.88
CA ASN A 67 -8.63 13.41 6.67
C ASN A 67 -7.73 12.74 7.70
N GLY A 68 -6.41 12.96 7.59
CA GLY A 68 -5.42 12.46 8.53
C GLY A 68 -5.62 12.99 9.95
N ASP A 69 -6.13 14.22 10.09
CA ASP A 69 -6.44 14.85 11.38
C ASP A 69 -7.47 14.08 12.22
N THR A 70 -8.32 13.26 11.59
CA THR A 70 -9.40 12.54 12.27
C THR A 70 -9.09 11.08 12.60
N ILE A 71 -8.03 10.51 11.99
CA ILE A 71 -7.73 9.08 12.08
C ILE A 71 -6.35 8.77 12.67
N ALA A 72 -5.52 9.78 12.91
CA ALA A 72 -4.14 9.64 13.36
C ALA A 72 -3.91 10.40 14.67
N GLU A 73 -3.09 9.85 15.56
CA GLU A 73 -2.71 10.52 16.80
C GLU A 73 -1.84 11.75 16.53
N GLN A 74 -0.93 11.69 15.56
CA GLN A 74 -0.15 12.84 15.12
C GLN A 74 -0.94 13.84 14.28
N ARG A 75 -2.26 13.58 14.07
CA ARG A 75 -3.17 14.44 13.33
C ARG A 75 -2.76 14.64 11.87
N GLY A 76 -2.22 13.59 11.28
CA GLY A 76 -1.82 13.52 9.89
C GLY A 76 -1.30 12.15 9.54
N VAL A 77 -1.49 11.76 8.30
CA VAL A 77 -1.02 10.49 7.74
C VAL A 77 -0.14 10.71 6.52
N ARG A 78 0.79 9.78 6.33
CA ARG A 78 1.69 9.73 5.19
C ARG A 78 1.75 8.30 4.64
N ASP A 79 2.41 8.16 3.49
CA ASP A 79 2.86 6.90 2.93
C ASP A 79 1.73 5.86 2.79
N PRO A 80 0.61 6.20 2.09
CA PRO A 80 -0.49 5.28 1.96
C PRO A 80 -0.16 4.13 0.99
N HIS A 81 -0.43 2.91 1.42
CA HIS A 81 -0.44 1.74 0.57
C HIS A 81 -1.82 1.11 0.56
N ILE A 82 -2.36 0.80 -0.63
CA ILE A 82 -3.64 0.15 -0.82
C ILE A 82 -3.47 -1.24 -1.43
N PHE A 83 -4.13 -2.23 -0.82
CA PHE A 83 -4.10 -3.62 -1.25
C PHE A 83 -5.51 -4.18 -1.35
N ARG A 84 -5.79 -4.97 -2.39
CA ARG A 84 -7.02 -5.74 -2.51
C ARG A 84 -6.77 -7.16 -2.06
N GLY A 85 -7.40 -7.57 -0.97
CA GLY A 85 -7.28 -8.92 -0.43
C GLY A 85 -8.03 -9.97 -1.27
N PRO A 86 -7.72 -11.26 -1.08
CA PRO A 86 -8.43 -12.36 -1.73
C PRO A 86 -9.90 -12.46 -1.32
N ASP A 87 -10.29 -11.84 -0.22
CA ASP A 87 -11.66 -11.70 0.28
C ASP A 87 -12.45 -10.54 -0.40
N GLY A 88 -11.81 -9.83 -1.33
CA GLY A 88 -12.35 -8.67 -2.04
C GLY A 88 -12.40 -7.38 -1.20
N MET A 89 -11.87 -7.39 0.02
CA MET A 89 -11.73 -6.17 0.83
C MET A 89 -10.54 -5.34 0.36
N PHE A 90 -10.65 -4.03 0.52
CA PHE A 90 -9.54 -3.10 0.36
C PHE A 90 -8.92 -2.82 1.73
N TYR A 91 -7.61 -2.93 1.80
CA TYR A 91 -6.77 -2.69 2.96
C TYR A 91 -5.88 -1.49 2.69
N LEU A 92 -5.95 -0.48 3.53
CA LEU A 92 -5.18 0.76 3.42
C LEU A 92 -4.32 0.89 4.68
N ALA A 93 -3.02 0.94 4.51
CA ALA A 93 -2.06 1.11 5.59
C ALA A 93 -1.32 2.44 5.41
N MET A 94 -1.03 3.15 6.51
CA MET A 94 -0.44 4.49 6.49
C MET A 94 0.45 4.71 7.71
N THR A 95 1.43 5.58 7.56
CA THR A 95 2.23 6.12 8.66
C THR A 95 1.41 7.15 9.44
N ASP A 96 1.30 6.99 10.76
CA ASP A 96 0.81 8.06 11.66
C ASP A 96 1.94 9.07 11.88
N LEU A 97 2.00 10.09 11.04
CA LEU A 97 3.03 11.13 11.10
C LEU A 97 2.57 12.42 10.43
N HIS A 98 2.70 13.54 11.15
CA HIS A 98 2.51 14.88 10.61
C HIS A 98 3.74 15.74 10.89
N ILE A 99 4.64 15.85 9.91
CA ILE A 99 5.95 16.51 10.08
C ILE A 99 5.86 18.02 10.38
N TYR A 100 4.72 18.64 10.14
CA TYR A 100 4.47 20.08 10.40
C TYR A 100 3.49 20.34 11.54
N ALA A 101 3.00 19.30 12.23
CA ALA A 101 1.91 19.44 13.21
C ALA A 101 2.27 20.40 14.35
N GLN A 102 3.48 20.38 14.88
CA GLN A 102 3.94 21.32 15.91
C GLN A 102 3.90 22.76 15.40
N ARG A 103 4.47 23.01 14.22
CA ARG A 103 4.48 24.33 13.59
C ARG A 103 3.05 24.87 13.34
N GLU A 104 2.13 23.96 13.06
CA GLU A 104 0.73 24.27 12.80
C GLU A 104 -0.14 24.27 14.07
N GLY A 105 0.45 24.02 15.25
CA GLY A 105 -0.26 23.98 16.53
C GLY A 105 -1.25 22.81 16.66
N LYS A 106 -1.07 21.76 15.88
CA LYS A 106 -1.99 20.60 15.84
C LYS A 106 -1.69 19.51 16.86
N ARG A 107 -0.48 19.48 17.41
CA ARG A 107 -0.11 18.50 18.42
C ARG A 107 0.62 19.13 19.58
N THR A 108 0.52 18.46 20.75
CA THR A 108 1.19 18.85 21.97
C THR A 108 2.59 18.24 22.04
N THR A 109 3.41 18.72 23.00
CA THR A 109 4.75 18.15 23.26
C THR A 109 4.75 16.66 23.62
N GLU A 110 3.61 16.10 24.04
CA GLU A 110 3.46 14.67 24.33
C GLU A 110 3.68 13.77 23.10
N TRP A 111 3.44 14.29 21.91
CA TRP A 111 3.63 13.57 20.64
C TRP A 111 5.03 13.67 20.08
N GLU A 112 5.79 14.66 20.56
CA GLU A 112 7.14 14.89 20.10
C GLU A 112 8.15 14.28 21.07
N ARG A 113 8.82 13.26 20.62
CA ARG A 113 9.93 12.68 21.35
C ARG A 113 11.25 13.31 20.88
N ASP A 114 12.24 13.31 21.76
CA ASP A 114 13.55 13.87 21.47
C ASP A 114 14.18 13.24 20.20
N GLY A 115 14.36 14.05 19.17
CA GLY A 115 14.95 13.62 17.90
C GLY A 115 16.39 13.16 17.99
N ASN A 116 17.13 13.54 19.05
CA ASN A 116 18.48 13.02 19.30
C ASN A 116 18.44 11.55 19.76
N ILE A 117 17.36 11.14 20.44
CA ILE A 117 17.18 9.77 20.94
C ILE A 117 16.47 8.92 19.88
N TYR A 118 15.38 9.44 19.33
CA TYR A 118 14.46 8.66 18.47
C TYR A 118 14.64 8.91 16.97
N GLY A 119 15.44 9.90 16.59
CA GLY A 119 15.68 10.29 15.21
C GLY A 119 14.57 11.16 14.61
N TRP A 120 14.82 11.69 13.42
CA TRP A 120 13.86 12.49 12.68
C TRP A 120 12.62 11.66 12.29
N GLY A 121 11.47 12.33 12.26
CA GLY A 121 10.22 11.70 11.83
C GLY A 121 9.75 10.57 12.76
N ASN A 122 10.19 10.58 14.03
CA ASN A 122 9.80 9.51 14.94
C ASN A 122 8.28 9.48 15.14
N ASN A 123 7.75 8.27 15.22
CA ASN A 123 6.35 8.01 15.44
C ASN A 123 6.14 6.72 16.24
N LYS A 124 4.94 6.54 16.76
CA LYS A 124 4.58 5.40 17.61
C LYS A 124 3.57 4.47 16.99
N ASN A 125 2.88 4.91 15.94
CA ASN A 125 1.72 4.19 15.43
C ASN A 125 1.76 4.06 13.91
N LEU A 126 1.02 3.04 13.44
CA LEU A 126 0.54 2.93 12.06
C LEU A 126 -0.97 3.07 12.07
N VAL A 127 -1.54 3.60 10.99
CA VAL A 127 -2.98 3.65 10.77
C VAL A 127 -3.36 2.55 9.80
N LEU A 128 -4.28 1.68 10.21
CA LEU A 128 -4.80 0.58 9.41
C LEU A 128 -6.27 0.81 9.13
N MET A 129 -6.67 0.68 7.87
CA MET A 129 -8.06 0.83 7.47
C MET A 129 -8.47 -0.28 6.52
N LYS A 130 -9.75 -0.69 6.58
CA LYS A 130 -10.32 -1.62 5.61
C LYS A 130 -11.70 -1.17 5.16
N SER A 131 -12.01 -1.44 3.90
CA SER A 131 -13.27 -1.08 3.26
C SER A 131 -13.68 -2.14 2.23
N ARG A 132 -15.00 -2.27 2.04
CA ARG A 132 -15.55 -3.08 0.95
C ARG A 132 -15.86 -2.26 -0.30
N ASP A 133 -15.98 -0.94 -0.16
CA ASP A 133 -16.51 -0.06 -1.19
C ASP A 133 -15.66 1.19 -1.46
N LEU A 134 -14.53 1.35 -0.75
CA LEU A 134 -13.60 2.50 -0.81
C LEU A 134 -14.20 3.83 -0.30
N ILE A 135 -15.43 3.79 0.21
CA ILE A 135 -16.19 4.94 0.72
C ILE A 135 -16.32 4.87 2.25
N HIS A 136 -16.74 3.70 2.74
CA HIS A 136 -16.94 3.47 4.17
C HIS A 136 -15.77 2.65 4.71
N TRP A 137 -15.04 3.25 5.64
CA TRP A 137 -13.82 2.69 6.19
C TRP A 137 -13.95 2.37 7.68
N GLN A 138 -13.52 1.18 8.05
CA GLN A 138 -13.18 0.87 9.43
C GLN A 138 -11.71 1.22 9.63
N HIS A 139 -11.36 1.84 10.76
CA HIS A 139 -9.96 2.19 11.03
C HIS A 139 -9.52 1.76 12.43
N ALA A 140 -8.23 1.54 12.59
CA ALA A 140 -7.56 1.24 13.83
C ALA A 140 -6.18 1.90 13.87
N LEU A 141 -5.74 2.25 15.08
CA LEU A 141 -4.36 2.61 15.36
C LEU A 141 -3.61 1.37 15.84
N LEU A 142 -2.56 1.01 15.13
CA LEU A 142 -1.64 -0.02 15.55
C LEU A 142 -0.51 0.62 16.37
N HIS A 143 -0.57 0.44 17.69
CA HIS A 143 0.41 1.02 18.61
C HIS A 143 1.70 0.21 18.63
N MET A 144 2.67 0.63 17.86
CA MET A 144 3.97 -0.02 17.74
C MET A 144 4.83 0.16 18.98
N ASP A 145 4.62 1.22 19.75
CA ASP A 145 5.28 1.48 21.03
C ASP A 145 4.91 0.46 22.15
N LYS A 146 3.79 -0.26 21.98
CA LYS A 146 3.45 -1.39 22.86
C LYS A 146 4.28 -2.64 22.55
N ILE A 147 4.86 -2.71 21.37
CA ILE A 147 5.71 -3.82 20.91
C ILE A 147 7.17 -3.49 21.20
N ASP A 148 7.60 -2.28 20.88
CA ASP A 148 8.90 -1.71 21.20
C ASP A 148 8.71 -0.31 21.83
N PRO A 149 8.79 -0.18 23.18
CA PRO A 149 8.66 1.12 23.85
C PRO A 149 9.67 2.16 23.40
N GLU A 150 10.82 1.71 22.91
CA GLU A 150 11.90 2.57 22.40
C GLU A 150 11.88 2.71 20.87
N ILE A 151 10.75 2.40 20.22
CA ILE A 151 10.64 2.51 18.77
C ILE A 151 10.99 3.92 18.28
N GLY A 152 11.89 4.01 17.31
CA GLY A 152 12.23 5.28 16.66
C GLY A 152 11.26 5.63 15.55
N CYS A 153 10.88 4.67 14.74
CA CYS A 153 9.85 4.85 13.74
C CYS A 153 9.19 3.53 13.34
N ALA A 154 7.97 3.65 12.83
CA ALA A 154 7.31 2.67 11.98
C ALA A 154 6.73 3.44 10.79
N TRP A 155 7.32 3.28 9.59
CA TRP A 155 6.97 4.05 8.40
C TRP A 155 6.56 3.19 7.23
N ALA A 156 5.83 3.81 6.30
CA ALA A 156 5.49 3.25 5.01
C ALA A 156 5.01 1.78 5.12
N PRO A 157 3.92 1.54 5.88
CA PRO A 157 3.38 0.19 6.01
C PRO A 157 2.70 -0.23 4.71
N GLU A 158 2.99 -1.43 4.29
CA GLU A 158 2.35 -2.07 3.15
C GLU A 158 1.72 -3.38 3.53
N THR A 159 0.70 -3.78 2.79
CA THR A 159 -0.04 -5.02 3.04
C THR A 159 0.04 -5.92 1.82
N THR A 160 0.23 -7.20 2.08
CA THR A 160 0.14 -8.25 1.07
C THR A 160 -0.50 -9.50 1.66
N TYR A 161 -0.74 -10.50 0.84
CA TYR A 161 -1.27 -11.79 1.28
C TYR A 161 -0.21 -12.87 1.11
N ASP A 162 0.07 -13.58 2.18
CA ASP A 162 0.95 -14.75 2.14
C ASP A 162 0.13 -16.00 1.81
N ASP A 163 0.19 -16.43 0.57
CA ASP A 163 -0.53 -17.61 0.07
C ASP A 163 -0.17 -18.90 0.81
N LYS A 164 1.03 -18.99 1.42
CA LYS A 164 1.49 -20.18 2.13
C LYS A 164 0.89 -20.32 3.51
N THR A 165 0.72 -19.18 4.20
CA THR A 165 0.14 -19.17 5.55
C THR A 165 -1.35 -18.86 5.55
N GLY A 166 -1.87 -18.33 4.44
CA GLY A 166 -3.26 -17.88 4.34
C GLY A 166 -3.56 -16.62 5.16
N GLN A 167 -2.56 -15.76 5.39
CA GLN A 167 -2.68 -14.60 6.28
C GLN A 167 -2.31 -13.30 5.56
N LEU A 168 -2.88 -12.21 6.02
CA LEU A 168 -2.43 -10.86 5.66
C LEU A 168 -1.10 -10.58 6.36
N MET A 169 -0.11 -10.17 5.59
CA MET A 169 1.20 -9.75 6.05
C MET A 169 1.31 -8.22 5.92
N LEU A 170 1.60 -7.56 7.04
CA LEU A 170 1.98 -6.15 7.08
C LEU A 170 3.50 -6.09 7.12
N TYR A 171 4.10 -5.26 6.26
CA TYR A 171 5.53 -5.01 6.29
C TYR A 171 5.78 -3.50 6.22
N PHE A 172 6.86 -3.05 6.85
CA PHE A 172 7.08 -1.63 7.11
C PHE A 172 8.54 -1.36 7.43
N THR A 173 8.96 -0.13 7.28
CA THR A 173 10.23 0.38 7.79
C THR A 173 10.14 0.53 9.31
N MET A 174 11.14 0.04 10.02
CA MET A 174 11.21 0.19 11.49
C MET A 174 12.66 0.40 11.91
N ARG A 175 12.85 1.17 13.01
CA ARG A 175 14.09 1.26 13.77
C ARG A 175 13.80 1.35 15.26
N HIS A 176 14.75 0.87 16.06
CA HIS A 176 14.80 1.08 17.51
C HIS A 176 15.58 2.37 17.79
N GLN A 177 15.03 3.30 18.57
CA GLN A 177 15.59 4.63 18.81
C GLN A 177 16.03 5.32 17.50
N SER A 178 17.23 5.94 17.47
CA SER A 178 17.83 6.55 16.27
C SER A 178 18.68 5.57 15.47
N GLY A 179 18.48 4.26 15.64
CA GLY A 179 19.23 3.20 14.95
C GLY A 179 18.94 3.12 13.46
N GLN A 180 19.51 2.12 12.82
CA GLN A 180 19.38 1.89 11.38
C GLN A 180 17.98 1.44 11.00
N ASN A 181 17.39 2.07 9.98
CA ASN A 181 16.14 1.61 9.38
C ASN A 181 16.35 0.30 8.61
N LYS A 182 15.42 -0.63 8.81
CA LYS A 182 15.33 -1.91 8.10
C LYS A 182 13.88 -2.18 7.76
N LEU A 183 13.63 -3.11 6.85
CA LEU A 183 12.29 -3.58 6.58
C LEU A 183 11.94 -4.73 7.52
N TYR A 184 10.79 -4.62 8.16
CA TYR A 184 10.22 -5.64 9.05
C TYR A 184 8.88 -6.11 8.53
N TYR A 185 8.43 -7.29 8.96
CA TYR A 185 7.10 -7.81 8.71
C TYR A 185 6.49 -8.44 9.94
N ALA A 186 5.16 -8.47 9.98
CA ALA A 186 4.37 -9.24 10.93
C ALA A 186 3.05 -9.64 10.28
N TYR A 187 2.38 -10.66 10.79
CA TYR A 187 1.03 -10.98 10.35
C TYR A 187 0.00 -10.19 11.16
N VAL A 188 -1.12 -9.87 10.52
CA VAL A 188 -2.25 -9.14 11.14
C VAL A 188 -3.48 -10.03 11.23
N ASN A 189 -4.36 -9.72 12.18
CA ASN A 189 -5.61 -10.45 12.34
C ASN A 189 -6.64 -10.09 11.24
N GLU A 190 -7.71 -10.88 11.14
CA GLU A 190 -8.79 -10.67 10.16
C GLU A 190 -9.55 -9.34 10.34
N ARG A 191 -9.55 -8.77 11.54
CA ARG A 191 -10.14 -7.44 11.78
C ARG A 191 -9.28 -6.31 11.26
N TYR A 192 -8.02 -6.59 10.95
CA TYR A 192 -7.02 -5.62 10.49
C TYR A 192 -6.78 -4.50 11.52
N ASP A 193 -6.68 -4.87 12.79
CA ASP A 193 -6.53 -3.94 13.91
C ASP A 193 -5.39 -4.30 14.89
N SER A 194 -4.75 -5.44 14.72
CA SER A 194 -3.65 -5.87 15.60
C SER A 194 -2.74 -6.90 14.93
N LEU A 195 -1.47 -6.92 15.34
CA LEU A 195 -0.52 -7.94 14.92
C LEU A 195 -0.81 -9.25 15.64
N THR A 196 -0.68 -10.37 14.92
CA THR A 196 -0.76 -11.74 15.47
C THR A 196 0.61 -12.32 15.76
N THR A 197 1.67 -11.71 15.24
CA THR A 197 3.07 -12.09 15.48
C THR A 197 3.90 -10.86 15.82
N ALA A 198 5.01 -11.06 16.54
CA ALA A 198 6.00 -10.01 16.71
C ALA A 198 6.66 -9.66 15.35
N PRO A 199 7.06 -8.39 15.13
CA PRO A 199 7.81 -7.99 13.96
C PRO A 199 9.14 -8.76 13.84
N LYS A 200 9.46 -9.19 12.61
CA LYS A 200 10.72 -9.83 12.24
C LYS A 200 11.35 -9.07 11.08
N ILE A 201 12.67 -9.11 10.98
CA ILE A 201 13.36 -8.53 9.83
C ILE A 201 12.91 -9.25 8.57
N LEU A 202 12.37 -8.48 7.63
CA LEU A 202 12.02 -8.92 6.28
C LEU A 202 13.22 -8.80 5.35
N PHE A 203 13.87 -7.62 5.38
CA PHE A 203 15.04 -7.34 4.56
C PHE A 203 15.97 -6.33 5.28
N GLU A 204 17.24 -6.64 5.19
CA GLU A 204 18.34 -5.80 5.64
C GLU A 204 19.37 -5.74 4.52
N HIS A 205 19.87 -4.54 4.22
CA HIS A 205 20.87 -4.38 3.17
C HIS A 205 22.15 -5.16 3.52
N PRO A 206 22.76 -5.92 2.59
CA PRO A 206 23.93 -6.75 2.89
C PRO A 206 25.19 -5.91 3.15
N LYS A 207 25.24 -4.65 2.73
CA LYS A 207 26.33 -3.73 3.05
C LYS A 207 26.07 -3.06 4.40
N GLU A 208 26.99 -3.17 5.32
CA GLU A 208 26.90 -2.60 6.66
C GLU A 208 26.64 -1.09 6.62
N GLY A 209 25.74 -0.61 7.47
CA GLY A 209 25.39 0.81 7.61
C GLY A 209 24.48 1.37 6.53
N VAL A 210 24.13 0.60 5.49
CA VAL A 210 23.18 1.04 4.47
C VAL A 210 21.74 0.89 4.96
N THR A 211 21.07 2.03 5.13
CA THR A 211 19.65 2.10 5.50
C THR A 211 18.74 1.68 4.34
N THR A 212 17.68 0.94 4.65
CA THR A 212 16.61 0.57 3.72
C THR A 212 15.27 1.04 4.27
N ILE A 213 14.46 1.63 3.40
CA ILE A 213 13.08 2.07 3.71
C ILE A 213 12.14 1.70 2.56
N ASP A 214 10.84 1.85 2.78
CA ASP A 214 9.78 1.82 1.77
C ASP A 214 9.89 0.59 0.86
N GLY A 215 9.54 -0.57 1.37
CA GLY A 215 9.54 -1.80 0.57
C GLY A 215 8.20 -2.01 -0.13
N ASP A 216 8.19 -2.49 -1.38
CA ASP A 216 7.01 -2.96 -2.10
C ASP A 216 7.25 -4.35 -2.66
N ILE A 217 6.36 -5.31 -2.34
CA ILE A 217 6.47 -6.71 -2.74
C ILE A 217 5.43 -7.06 -3.79
N VAL A 218 5.89 -7.56 -4.93
CA VAL A 218 5.02 -8.14 -5.96
C VAL A 218 5.39 -9.60 -6.23
N LYS A 219 4.37 -10.46 -6.41
CA LYS A 219 4.54 -11.84 -6.85
C LYS A 219 4.38 -11.95 -8.35
N VAL A 220 5.36 -12.54 -9.03
CA VAL A 220 5.35 -12.77 -10.48
C VAL A 220 5.71 -14.23 -10.75
N GLY A 221 4.74 -15.01 -11.20
CA GLY A 221 4.88 -16.47 -11.26
C GLY A 221 5.13 -17.05 -9.87
N ASP A 222 6.21 -17.81 -9.72
CA ASP A 222 6.61 -18.44 -8.44
C ASP A 222 7.62 -17.61 -7.64
N ARG A 223 7.93 -16.38 -8.08
CA ARG A 223 8.96 -15.54 -7.48
C ARG A 223 8.37 -14.25 -6.92
N TYR A 224 8.95 -13.80 -5.82
CA TYR A 224 8.67 -12.50 -5.21
C TYR A 224 9.78 -11.52 -5.56
N TYR A 225 9.40 -10.29 -5.89
CA TYR A 225 10.28 -9.16 -6.11
C TYR A 225 9.97 -8.08 -5.08
N LEU A 226 11.01 -7.62 -4.39
CA LEU A 226 10.96 -6.53 -3.41
C LEU A 226 11.66 -5.33 -4.02
N SER A 227 10.91 -4.29 -4.36
CA SER A 227 11.47 -2.97 -4.66
C SER A 227 11.62 -2.22 -3.34
N TYR A 228 12.72 -1.51 -3.13
CA TYR A 228 12.98 -0.80 -1.87
C TYR A 228 13.90 0.38 -2.10
N VAL A 229 13.88 1.34 -1.18
CA VAL A 229 14.82 2.47 -1.18
C VAL A 229 16.12 2.07 -0.50
N SER A 230 17.23 2.26 -1.20
CA SER A 230 18.58 2.11 -0.66
C SER A 230 19.24 3.47 -0.45
N HIS A 231 19.76 3.70 0.76
CA HIS A 231 20.56 4.89 1.08
C HIS A 231 22.07 4.65 0.80
N GLU A 232 22.36 3.97 -0.29
CA GLU A 232 23.71 3.77 -0.79
C GLU A 232 24.13 4.95 -1.68
N GLY A 233 24.57 6.03 -1.07
CA GLY A 233 24.78 7.32 -1.74
C GLY A 233 23.50 8.16 -1.80
N THR A 234 23.16 8.71 -2.97
CA THR A 234 21.84 9.34 -3.19
C THR A 234 20.76 8.28 -3.07
N PRO A 235 19.73 8.47 -2.23
CA PRO A 235 18.67 7.50 -2.10
C PRO A 235 17.97 7.22 -3.44
N GLY A 236 17.73 5.95 -3.73
CA GLY A 236 17.11 5.52 -4.97
C GLY A 236 16.56 4.10 -4.85
N ILE A 237 15.88 3.65 -5.89
CA ILE A 237 15.16 2.39 -5.92
C ILE A 237 16.07 1.24 -6.34
N LYS A 238 16.15 0.22 -5.50
CA LYS A 238 16.79 -1.06 -5.79
C LYS A 238 15.78 -2.20 -5.71
N GLN A 239 16.22 -3.40 -6.09
CA GLN A 239 15.41 -4.59 -6.09
C GLN A 239 16.13 -5.75 -5.42
N ALA A 240 15.35 -6.61 -4.76
CA ALA A 240 15.75 -7.95 -4.35
C ALA A 240 14.70 -8.96 -4.82
N TYR A 241 15.03 -10.24 -4.89
CA TYR A 241 14.09 -11.29 -5.24
C TYR A 241 14.23 -12.50 -4.32
N ALA A 242 13.14 -13.26 -4.16
CA ALA A 242 13.10 -14.45 -3.32
C ALA A 242 12.06 -15.47 -3.86
N ASP A 243 12.20 -16.74 -3.47
CA ASP A 243 11.21 -17.78 -3.74
C ASP A 243 10.17 -17.89 -2.59
N ASN A 244 10.35 -17.12 -1.52
CA ASN A 244 9.39 -17.00 -0.43
C ASN A 244 9.18 -15.52 -0.10
N ILE A 245 7.95 -15.16 0.27
CA ILE A 245 7.58 -13.77 0.59
C ILE A 245 8.37 -13.19 1.76
N THR A 246 8.85 -14.02 2.67
CA THR A 246 9.68 -13.63 3.82
C THR A 246 11.19 -13.86 3.59
N GLY A 247 11.59 -14.12 2.34
CA GLY A 247 12.98 -14.39 1.98
C GLY A 247 13.41 -15.87 2.14
N PRO A 248 14.72 -16.18 2.15
CA PRO A 248 15.81 -15.21 2.07
C PRO A 248 15.84 -14.45 0.72
N TRP A 249 16.17 -13.17 0.79
CA TRP A 249 16.19 -12.28 -0.35
C TRP A 249 17.57 -12.25 -1.02
N THR A 250 17.59 -12.32 -2.34
CA THR A 250 18.78 -12.10 -3.16
C THR A 250 18.78 -10.65 -3.63
N TYR A 251 19.73 -9.90 -3.15
CA TYR A 251 19.94 -8.48 -3.42
C TYR A 251 20.46 -8.26 -4.85
N GLN A 252 20.01 -7.19 -5.49
CA GLN A 252 20.52 -6.70 -6.78
C GLN A 252 21.25 -5.38 -6.58
N GLU A 253 22.44 -5.24 -7.20
CA GLU A 253 23.33 -4.12 -6.92
C GLU A 253 22.93 -2.82 -7.63
N ALA A 254 22.35 -2.92 -8.82
CA ALA A 254 22.00 -1.76 -9.64
C ALA A 254 20.77 -1.01 -9.10
N PHE A 255 20.80 0.32 -9.18
CA PHE A 255 19.60 1.12 -9.04
C PHE A 255 18.71 0.94 -10.28
N ILE A 256 17.40 0.94 -10.08
CA ILE A 256 16.41 0.80 -11.15
C ILE A 256 16.00 2.18 -11.68
N ASP A 257 15.79 3.15 -10.80
CA ASP A 257 15.38 4.49 -11.18
C ASP A 257 16.54 5.23 -11.90
N PRO A 258 16.24 6.03 -12.94
CA PRO A 258 17.25 6.78 -13.69
C PRO A 258 17.40 8.22 -13.17
N GLU A 259 16.81 8.55 -12.03
CA GLU A 259 16.70 9.94 -11.58
C GLU A 259 18.04 10.45 -11.02
N PRO A 260 18.42 11.70 -11.29
CA PRO A 260 19.64 12.28 -10.77
C PRO A 260 19.51 12.75 -9.32
N THR A 261 18.31 12.74 -8.76
CA THR A 261 17.98 13.21 -7.41
C THR A 261 17.36 12.09 -6.60
N ALA A 262 17.27 12.29 -5.29
CA ALA A 262 16.74 11.27 -4.37
C ALA A 262 15.30 10.86 -4.71
N CYS A 263 15.06 9.54 -4.69
CA CYS A 263 13.79 8.88 -4.88
C CYS A 263 13.42 8.00 -3.69
N GLU A 264 12.12 7.83 -3.44
CA GLU A 264 11.57 6.98 -2.38
C GLU A 264 10.27 6.30 -2.85
N ALA A 265 9.64 5.52 -1.98
CA ALA A 265 8.27 5.02 -2.19
C ALA A 265 8.06 4.24 -3.49
N PRO A 266 8.80 3.15 -3.75
CA PRO A 266 8.48 2.31 -4.88
C PRO A 266 7.10 1.66 -4.70
N ASN A 267 6.33 1.58 -5.79
CA ASN A 267 5.12 0.76 -5.85
C ASN A 267 5.00 0.13 -7.23
N VAL A 268 4.75 -1.18 -7.27
CA VAL A 268 4.68 -1.95 -8.51
C VAL A 268 3.27 -2.47 -8.74
N TRP A 269 2.70 -2.18 -9.89
CA TRP A 269 1.37 -2.66 -10.27
C TRP A 269 1.36 -3.22 -11.69
N LYS A 270 0.49 -4.22 -11.93
CA LYS A 270 0.35 -4.86 -13.23
C LYS A 270 -0.60 -4.07 -14.12
N ARG A 271 -0.29 -3.94 -15.41
CA ARG A 271 -1.22 -3.40 -16.40
C ARG A 271 -2.38 -4.36 -16.64
N ILE A 272 -3.58 -3.81 -16.70
CA ILE A 272 -4.80 -4.57 -16.99
C ILE A 272 -4.70 -5.17 -18.38
N GLY A 273 -4.89 -6.51 -18.46
CA GLY A 273 -4.85 -7.23 -19.73
C GLY A 273 -3.46 -7.47 -20.35
N GLU A 274 -2.38 -7.09 -19.66
CA GLU A 274 -1.01 -7.22 -20.16
C GLU A 274 -0.10 -7.97 -19.18
N ASP A 275 0.93 -8.66 -19.69
CA ASP A 275 2.03 -9.19 -18.90
C ASP A 275 3.14 -8.14 -18.78
N ARG A 276 2.79 -7.03 -18.15
CA ARG A 276 3.60 -5.83 -18.02
C ARG A 276 3.35 -5.15 -16.69
N TRP A 277 4.40 -4.69 -16.04
CA TRP A 277 4.33 -4.03 -14.72
C TRP A 277 4.89 -2.62 -14.82
N VAL A 278 4.32 -1.74 -14.04
CA VAL A 278 4.79 -0.36 -13.87
C VAL A 278 5.34 -0.23 -12.46
N LEU A 279 6.57 0.22 -12.35
CA LEU A 279 7.18 0.71 -11.11
C LEU A 279 6.97 2.22 -11.06
N MET A 280 6.26 2.70 -10.05
CA MET A 280 6.10 4.10 -9.68
C MET A 280 7.00 4.40 -8.48
N TYR A 281 7.54 5.61 -8.38
CA TYR A 281 8.35 6.08 -7.24
C TYR A 281 8.23 7.59 -7.07
N ASP A 282 8.47 8.09 -5.86
CA ASP A 282 8.42 9.53 -5.53
C ASP A 282 9.80 10.18 -5.72
N CYS A 283 9.89 11.16 -6.61
CA CYS A 283 11.07 11.97 -6.85
C CYS A 283 11.10 13.14 -5.86
N TYR A 284 11.35 12.85 -4.58
CA TYR A 284 11.30 13.85 -3.50
C TYR A 284 12.52 14.78 -3.47
N GLY A 285 13.63 14.40 -4.06
CA GLY A 285 14.86 15.19 -4.09
C GLY A 285 14.82 16.42 -5.02
N GLN A 286 13.69 16.71 -5.65
CA GLN A 286 13.49 17.86 -6.53
C GLN A 286 12.55 18.91 -5.91
N LYS A 287 12.62 20.16 -6.42
CA LYS A 287 11.87 21.30 -5.85
C LYS A 287 10.35 21.09 -5.85
N THR A 288 9.80 20.51 -6.92
CA THR A 288 8.39 20.15 -7.01
C THR A 288 8.32 18.64 -7.00
N HIS A 289 7.73 18.08 -5.97
CA HIS A 289 7.55 16.64 -5.83
C HIS A 289 6.74 16.09 -7.00
N ASN A 290 7.12 14.92 -7.49
CA ASN A 290 6.46 14.28 -8.62
C ASN A 290 6.72 12.78 -8.58
N PHE A 291 5.88 12.00 -9.24
CA PHE A 291 6.15 10.58 -9.43
C PHE A 291 6.93 10.34 -10.72
N GLY A 292 7.92 9.45 -10.64
CA GLY A 292 8.61 8.84 -11.75
C GLY A 292 8.10 7.44 -12.02
N PHE A 293 8.26 6.97 -13.27
CA PHE A 293 7.71 5.69 -13.71
C PHE A 293 8.67 4.93 -14.60
N MET A 294 8.77 3.62 -14.34
CA MET A 294 9.45 2.65 -15.18
C MET A 294 8.47 1.56 -15.59
N GLU A 295 8.76 0.85 -16.66
CA GLU A 295 7.97 -0.28 -17.12
C GLU A 295 8.87 -1.50 -17.34
N THR A 296 8.38 -2.70 -16.98
CA THR A 296 9.09 -3.95 -17.15
C THR A 296 8.15 -5.10 -17.53
N THR A 297 8.71 -6.12 -18.20
CA THR A 297 8.05 -7.40 -18.49
C THR A 297 8.77 -8.60 -17.84
N ASP A 298 9.96 -8.38 -17.29
CA ASP A 298 10.84 -9.45 -16.85
C ASP A 298 11.53 -9.21 -15.49
N PHE A 299 11.29 -8.04 -14.88
CA PHE A 299 11.95 -7.59 -13.65
C PHE A 299 13.49 -7.57 -13.70
N LYS A 300 14.04 -7.51 -14.91
CA LYS A 300 15.47 -7.37 -15.18
C LYS A 300 15.78 -6.11 -15.96
N THR A 301 14.93 -5.81 -16.93
CA THR A 301 15.04 -4.62 -17.79
C THR A 301 13.89 -3.67 -17.48
N PHE A 302 14.23 -2.45 -17.09
CA PHE A 302 13.27 -1.40 -16.79
C PHE A 302 13.40 -0.28 -17.82
N THR A 303 12.30 0.07 -18.48
CA THR A 303 12.23 1.15 -19.47
C THR A 303 11.58 2.38 -18.86
N PRO A 304 12.25 3.56 -18.83
CA PRO A 304 11.66 4.77 -18.29
C PRO A 304 10.41 5.22 -19.04
N LEU A 305 9.32 5.47 -18.33
CA LEU A 305 8.13 6.15 -18.85
C LEU A 305 8.21 7.68 -18.65
N GLY A 306 9.09 8.14 -17.74
CA GLY A 306 9.27 9.53 -17.32
C GLY A 306 8.40 9.88 -16.13
N GLN A 307 8.43 11.13 -15.71
CA GLN A 307 7.63 11.65 -14.61
C GLN A 307 6.25 12.14 -15.11
N PHE A 308 5.30 12.32 -14.20
CA PHE A 308 4.01 12.95 -14.54
C PHE A 308 4.22 14.30 -15.23
N ASN A 309 3.53 14.46 -16.35
CA ASN A 309 3.52 15.68 -17.20
C ASN A 309 4.89 16.07 -17.77
N ALA A 310 5.93 15.26 -17.59
CA ALA A 310 7.26 15.49 -18.15
C ALA A 310 7.36 14.90 -19.57
N LYS A 311 7.65 15.77 -20.53
CA LYS A 311 7.85 15.38 -21.94
C LYS A 311 9.29 14.92 -22.16
N LYS A 312 9.47 13.75 -22.76
CA LYS A 312 10.80 13.33 -23.25
C LYS A 312 11.13 14.06 -24.55
N LYS A 313 12.44 14.21 -24.83
CA LYS A 313 12.90 14.82 -26.08
C LYS A 313 12.32 14.08 -27.30
N GLY A 314 11.65 14.82 -28.17
CA GLY A 314 11.00 14.28 -29.38
C GLY A 314 9.55 13.82 -29.19
N GLN A 315 9.01 13.80 -27.99
CA GLN A 315 7.61 13.50 -27.74
C GLN A 315 6.73 14.75 -27.79
N LYS A 316 5.52 14.61 -28.34
CA LYS A 316 4.51 15.70 -28.35
C LYS A 316 3.89 15.88 -26.97
N GLU A 317 3.69 14.77 -26.24
CA GLU A 317 3.04 14.71 -24.92
C GLU A 317 3.85 13.85 -23.97
N ALA A 318 3.63 14.02 -22.66
CA ALA A 318 4.14 13.13 -21.64
C ALA A 318 3.43 11.77 -21.71
N THR A 319 4.14 10.70 -21.39
CA THR A 319 3.54 9.35 -21.33
C THR A 319 2.62 9.22 -20.12
N MET A 320 3.09 9.68 -18.96
CA MET A 320 2.32 9.66 -17.71
C MET A 320 1.81 11.06 -17.41
N LYS A 321 0.52 11.20 -17.09
CA LYS A 321 -0.13 12.49 -16.93
C LYS A 321 -1.01 12.55 -15.68
N THR A 322 -1.07 13.74 -15.10
CA THR A 322 -2.15 14.14 -14.17
C THR A 322 -3.00 15.19 -14.86
N ASP A 323 -4.27 15.16 -14.62
CA ASP A 323 -5.23 16.05 -15.25
C ASP A 323 -5.54 17.27 -14.33
N ASN A 324 -5.79 17.03 -13.03
CA ASN A 324 -6.29 18.06 -12.12
C ASN A 324 -5.55 18.11 -10.76
N PHE A 325 -4.38 17.46 -10.61
CA PHE A 325 -3.60 17.50 -9.37
C PHE A 325 -2.10 17.65 -9.61
N THR A 326 -1.38 18.06 -8.56
CA THR A 326 0.07 18.26 -8.60
C THR A 326 0.69 17.85 -7.27
N SER A 327 2.01 17.62 -7.28
CA SER A 327 2.83 17.34 -6.10
C SER A 327 2.29 16.18 -5.24
N PRO A 328 1.93 15.04 -5.84
CA PRO A 328 1.64 13.84 -5.08
C PRO A 328 2.92 13.36 -4.38
N LYS A 329 2.75 12.72 -3.23
CA LYS A 329 3.82 12.05 -2.51
C LYS A 329 3.41 10.65 -2.13
N HIS A 330 4.40 9.74 -2.20
CA HIS A 330 4.32 8.37 -1.75
C HIS A 330 2.92 7.76 -1.99
N GLY A 331 2.76 7.00 -3.05
CA GLY A 331 1.45 6.45 -3.43
C GLY A 331 1.50 4.99 -3.81
N ALA A 332 0.33 4.38 -3.90
CA ALA A 332 0.15 3.02 -4.36
C ALA A 332 -1.03 2.90 -5.31
N VAL A 333 -0.97 1.93 -6.22
CA VAL A 333 -2.00 1.71 -7.25
C VAL A 333 -2.62 0.32 -7.08
N VAL A 334 -3.95 0.26 -7.15
CA VAL A 334 -4.74 -0.98 -7.18
C VAL A 334 -5.70 -0.95 -8.36
N THR A 335 -6.08 -2.13 -8.88
CA THR A 335 -7.10 -2.22 -9.92
C THR A 335 -8.50 -2.27 -9.34
N LEU A 336 -9.46 -1.67 -10.04
CA LEU A 336 -10.88 -1.65 -9.74
C LEU A 336 -11.67 -2.27 -10.88
N THR A 337 -12.81 -2.87 -10.57
CA THR A 337 -13.85 -3.15 -11.57
C THR A 337 -14.50 -1.84 -12.03
N ASP A 338 -15.12 -1.84 -13.19
CA ASP A 338 -15.86 -0.66 -13.69
C ASP A 338 -16.97 -0.21 -12.73
N ASP A 339 -17.64 -1.15 -12.05
CA ASP A 339 -18.72 -0.82 -11.09
C ASP A 339 -18.15 -0.17 -9.81
N GLU A 340 -17.00 -0.61 -9.33
CA GLU A 340 -16.32 0.01 -8.20
C GLU A 340 -15.86 1.43 -8.54
N ALA A 341 -15.24 1.59 -9.70
CA ALA A 341 -14.79 2.89 -10.19
C ALA A 341 -15.94 3.86 -10.39
N ARG A 342 -17.06 3.42 -11.01
CA ARG A 342 -18.26 4.24 -11.20
C ARG A 342 -18.84 4.67 -9.87
N ARG A 343 -19.05 3.74 -8.93
CA ARG A 343 -19.58 4.04 -7.58
C ARG A 343 -18.71 5.06 -6.85
N LEU A 344 -17.38 4.94 -6.96
CA LEU A 344 -16.45 5.86 -6.33
C LEU A 344 -16.51 7.26 -6.96
N CYS A 345 -16.57 7.35 -8.29
CA CYS A 345 -16.73 8.61 -9.02
C CYS A 345 -18.08 9.29 -8.69
N ASP A 346 -19.18 8.52 -8.68
CA ASP A 346 -20.51 9.02 -8.31
C ASP A 346 -20.54 9.60 -6.90
N HIS A 347 -19.88 8.93 -5.95
CA HIS A 347 -19.78 9.41 -4.57
C HIS A 347 -19.07 10.77 -4.46
N TRP A 348 -18.03 10.99 -5.24
CA TRP A 348 -17.25 12.23 -5.21
C TRP A 348 -17.72 13.28 -6.22
N GLY A 349 -18.78 12.98 -6.99
CA GLY A 349 -19.33 13.88 -8.00
C GLY A 349 -18.40 14.09 -9.20
N GLU A 350 -17.62 13.06 -9.54
CA GLU A 350 -16.73 13.05 -10.70
C GLU A 350 -17.34 12.24 -11.87
N ILE A 351 -16.87 12.47 -13.07
CA ILE A 351 -17.31 11.75 -14.26
C ILE A 351 -16.42 10.52 -14.46
N TYR A 352 -17.06 9.35 -14.47
CA TYR A 352 -16.39 8.09 -14.82
C TYR A 352 -16.36 7.82 -16.31
#